data_69136605fbbaf1e40cdfc9953631eb66
#
_entry.id   69136605fbbaf1e40cdfc9953631eb66
#
_cell.length_a   1.000
_cell.length_b   1.000
_cell.length_c   1.000
_cell.angle_alpha   90.00
_cell.angle_beta   90.00
_cell.angle_gamma   90.00
#
_symmetry.space_group_name_H-M   'P 1'
#
loop_
_entity.id
_entity.type
_entity.pdbx_description
1 polymer ?
#
loop_
_entity_poly.entity_id
_entity_poly.type
_entity_poly.pdbx_seq_one_letter_code
_entity_poly.pdbx_strand_id
1 'polypeptide(L)'
;PSFSNSPTSDFFAMSILELDEESKQSTLVHGYAVAGGNLKDHIRYMYHIVKNFNLEMIVIDNAGYQFIDSCNENGLFKQAKIELKFFDFKSDLDGEDYDKELLTARRAYNKENKTICFKQVFASEWLRKANEHLQAAIDHKKIWFASKTVANPEAFSRFSSQRITLKNIPEPTILEFIETQDALVYQTKKQCTLVEVKTTARGTQTFDLPQHLKRSTSASRARKDNYTTLMLANWAAKCYFDMMAKPIEDNTGTFVPRMI
;
A
#
# COMPACT_ATOMS: atom_id res chain seq x y z
N PRO A 1 -1.27 3.97 -10.26
CA PRO A 1 0.07 3.73 -10.81
C PRO A 1 0.25 4.55 -12.09
N SER A 2 1.40 5.24 -12.19
CA SER A 2 1.76 5.97 -13.41
C SER A 2 2.81 5.17 -14.19
N PHE A 3 2.55 4.91 -15.46
CA PHE A 3 3.48 4.25 -16.38
C PHE A 3 4.18 5.25 -17.31
N SER A 4 4.00 6.56 -17.05
CA SER A 4 4.63 7.60 -17.82
C SER A 4 6.11 7.75 -17.48
N ASN A 5 6.96 7.77 -18.50
CA ASN A 5 8.39 8.06 -18.35
C ASN A 5 8.71 9.56 -18.14
N SER A 6 7.69 10.40 -17.99
CA SER A 6 7.90 11.81 -17.72
C SER A 6 8.53 12.01 -16.32
N PRO A 7 9.54 12.89 -16.20
CA PRO A 7 10.12 13.21 -14.88
C PRO A 7 9.13 13.90 -13.94
N THR A 8 7.99 14.36 -14.46
CA THR A 8 6.92 15.03 -13.71
C THR A 8 5.77 14.10 -13.37
N SER A 9 5.75 12.86 -13.90
CA SER A 9 4.70 11.89 -13.60
C SER A 9 4.83 11.33 -12.19
N ASP A 10 3.72 10.89 -11.63
CA ASP A 10 3.69 10.19 -10.35
C ASP A 10 4.42 8.85 -10.45
N PHE A 11 4.89 8.34 -9.33
CA PHE A 11 5.58 7.06 -9.27
C PHE A 11 4.58 5.91 -9.27
N PHE A 12 5.01 4.78 -9.85
CA PHE A 12 4.43 3.51 -9.47
C PHE A 12 4.99 3.16 -8.09
N ALA A 13 4.14 3.13 -7.09
CA ALA A 13 4.57 2.94 -5.71
C ALA A 13 3.70 1.90 -5.01
N MET A 14 4.28 1.16 -4.07
CA MET A 14 3.57 0.25 -3.17
C MET A 14 4.24 0.20 -1.80
N SER A 15 3.47 -0.17 -0.79
CA SER A 15 3.92 -0.40 0.58
C SER A 15 3.37 -1.73 1.08
N ILE A 16 4.19 -2.49 1.81
CA ILE A 16 3.77 -3.75 2.45
C ILE A 16 3.89 -3.59 3.95
N LEU A 17 2.79 -3.84 4.63
CA LEU A 17 2.72 -3.92 6.08
C LEU A 17 2.67 -5.38 6.52
N GLU A 18 3.55 -5.74 7.42
CA GLU A 18 3.42 -6.95 8.23
C GLU A 18 2.44 -6.65 9.37
N LEU A 19 1.50 -7.56 9.60
CA LEU A 19 0.45 -7.39 10.59
C LEU A 19 0.67 -8.32 11.77
N ASP A 20 0.57 -7.77 12.97
CA ASP A 20 0.48 -8.52 14.22
C ASP A 20 -0.99 -8.56 14.66
N GLU A 21 -1.62 -9.71 14.52
CA GLU A 21 -3.04 -9.89 14.85
C GLU A 21 -3.33 -9.75 16.34
N GLU A 22 -2.39 -10.12 17.21
CA GLU A 22 -2.56 -10.08 18.65
C GLU A 22 -2.55 -8.64 19.18
N SER A 23 -1.51 -7.89 18.84
CA SER A 23 -1.38 -6.48 19.28
C SER A 23 -2.16 -5.48 18.41
N LYS A 24 -2.67 -5.93 17.25
CA LYS A 24 -3.27 -5.10 16.19
C LYS A 24 -2.32 -3.96 15.78
N GLN A 25 -1.06 -4.30 15.65
CA GLN A 25 -0.01 -3.40 15.16
C GLN A 25 0.41 -3.80 13.76
N SER A 26 1.02 -2.88 13.07
CA SER A 26 1.57 -3.11 11.74
C SER A 26 3.00 -2.57 11.63
N THR A 27 3.81 -3.18 10.80
CA THR A 27 5.18 -2.75 10.53
C THR A 27 5.37 -2.57 9.02
N LEU A 28 5.82 -1.39 8.59
CA LEU A 28 6.22 -1.18 7.20
C LEU A 28 7.54 -1.93 6.97
N VAL A 29 7.45 -3.06 6.26
CA VAL A 29 8.58 -3.96 6.01
C VAL A 29 9.14 -3.83 4.60
N HIS A 30 8.37 -3.30 3.66
CA HIS A 30 8.78 -3.20 2.27
C HIS A 30 8.16 -1.98 1.59
N GLY A 31 8.97 -1.31 0.75
CA GLY A 31 8.56 -0.22 -0.10
C GLY A 31 9.02 -0.41 -1.53
N TYR A 32 8.28 0.15 -2.48
CA TYR A 32 8.65 0.24 -3.88
C TYR A 32 8.17 1.58 -4.41
N ALA A 33 9.06 2.30 -5.08
CA ALA A 33 8.69 3.57 -5.71
C ALA A 33 9.60 3.83 -6.93
N VAL A 34 9.04 3.77 -8.12
CA VAL A 34 9.79 3.94 -9.37
C VAL A 34 9.09 4.95 -10.27
N ALA A 35 9.86 5.90 -10.77
CA ALA A 35 9.38 6.85 -11.77
C ALA A 35 9.35 6.20 -13.16
N GLY A 36 8.18 6.11 -13.75
CA GLY A 36 8.02 5.47 -15.06
C GLY A 36 8.21 3.96 -15.00
N GLY A 37 8.84 3.40 -16.00
CA GLY A 37 9.00 1.96 -16.17
C GLY A 37 7.97 1.40 -17.15
N ASN A 38 8.19 0.17 -17.59
CA ASN A 38 7.21 -0.50 -18.43
C ASN A 38 6.31 -1.40 -17.58
N LEU A 39 5.10 -1.62 -18.04
CA LEU A 39 4.11 -2.45 -17.38
C LEU A 39 4.64 -3.86 -17.07
N LYS A 40 5.44 -4.44 -17.97
CA LYS A 40 5.98 -5.80 -17.80
C LYS A 40 6.92 -5.90 -16.60
N ASP A 41 7.74 -4.88 -16.37
CA ASP A 41 8.67 -4.87 -15.23
C ASP A 41 7.91 -4.74 -13.91
N HIS A 42 6.85 -3.91 -13.86
CA HIS A 42 6.01 -3.79 -12.68
C HIS A 42 5.21 -5.09 -12.41
N ILE A 43 4.71 -5.77 -13.46
CA ILE A 43 4.07 -7.09 -13.32
C ILE A 43 5.05 -8.12 -12.79
N ARG A 44 6.29 -8.16 -13.31
CA ARG A 44 7.32 -9.08 -12.83
C ARG A 44 7.64 -8.81 -11.35
N TYR A 45 7.77 -7.53 -10.97
CA TYR A 45 7.98 -7.15 -9.59
C TYR A 45 6.82 -7.61 -8.70
N MET A 46 5.58 -7.34 -9.10
CA MET A 46 4.40 -7.79 -8.37
C MET A 46 4.35 -9.32 -8.22
N TYR A 47 4.74 -10.07 -9.27
CA TYR A 47 4.85 -11.52 -9.18
C TYR A 47 5.82 -11.97 -8.09
N HIS A 48 7.01 -11.34 -8.00
CA HIS A 48 7.97 -11.64 -6.94
C HIS A 48 7.43 -11.30 -5.56
N ILE A 49 6.71 -10.18 -5.43
CA ILE A 49 6.08 -9.81 -4.16
C ILE A 49 5.05 -10.87 -3.75
N VAL A 50 4.10 -11.21 -4.60
CA VAL A 50 3.05 -12.18 -4.29
C VAL A 50 3.61 -13.58 -4.01
N LYS A 51 4.73 -13.94 -4.66
CA LYS A 51 5.39 -15.23 -4.45
C LYS A 51 6.16 -15.31 -3.13
N ASN A 52 6.76 -14.22 -2.68
CA ASN A 52 7.67 -14.21 -1.55
C ASN A 52 7.06 -13.69 -0.25
N PHE A 53 5.95 -12.96 -0.33
CA PHE A 53 5.18 -12.49 0.82
C PHE A 53 3.85 -13.25 0.89
N ASN A 54 3.45 -13.62 2.10
CA ASN A 54 2.11 -14.15 2.34
C ASN A 54 1.12 -12.99 2.38
N LEU A 55 0.70 -12.51 1.22
CA LEU A 55 -0.20 -11.37 1.11
C LEU A 55 -1.64 -11.78 1.36
N GLU A 56 -2.21 -11.27 2.44
CA GLU A 56 -3.60 -11.48 2.81
C GLU A 56 -4.53 -10.55 2.04
N MET A 57 -4.12 -9.29 1.90
CA MET A 57 -4.93 -8.24 1.29
C MET A 57 -4.08 -7.27 0.47
N ILE A 58 -4.61 -6.86 -0.67
CA ILE A 58 -4.06 -5.79 -1.50
C ILE A 58 -5.13 -4.71 -1.65
N VAL A 59 -4.78 -3.46 -1.37
CA VAL A 59 -5.63 -2.31 -1.69
C VAL A 59 -4.95 -1.48 -2.77
N ILE A 60 -5.67 -1.18 -3.81
CA ILE A 60 -5.17 -0.44 -4.96
C ILE A 60 -6.07 0.76 -5.26
N ASP A 61 -5.49 1.84 -5.75
CA ASP A 61 -6.28 2.99 -6.20
C ASP A 61 -7.12 2.65 -7.45
N ASN A 62 -8.11 3.49 -7.74
CA ASN A 62 -9.00 3.28 -8.86
C ASN A 62 -8.26 3.22 -10.22
N ALA A 63 -7.13 3.92 -10.37
CA ALA A 63 -6.34 3.90 -11.60
C ALA A 63 -5.54 2.60 -11.76
N GLY A 64 -5.25 1.91 -10.66
CA GLY A 64 -4.43 0.70 -10.63
C GLY A 64 -5.16 -0.60 -10.94
N TYR A 65 -6.49 -0.59 -11.02
CA TYR A 65 -7.25 -1.83 -11.17
C TYR A 65 -6.86 -2.61 -12.44
N GLN A 66 -6.63 -1.93 -13.56
CA GLN A 66 -6.18 -2.55 -14.81
C GLN A 66 -4.79 -3.22 -14.69
N PHE A 67 -3.99 -2.77 -13.74
CA PHE A 67 -2.71 -3.40 -13.44
C PHE A 67 -2.88 -4.81 -12.88
N ILE A 68 -3.84 -5.02 -11.99
CA ILE A 68 -4.13 -6.35 -11.42
C ILE A 68 -4.69 -7.29 -12.49
N ASP A 69 -5.58 -6.81 -13.36
CA ASP A 69 -6.06 -7.61 -14.50
C ASP A 69 -4.88 -8.03 -15.39
N SER A 70 -3.97 -7.10 -15.68
CA SER A 70 -2.75 -7.40 -16.44
C SER A 70 -1.83 -8.40 -15.74
N CYS A 71 -1.78 -8.40 -14.41
CA CYS A 71 -1.07 -9.44 -13.63
C CYS A 71 -1.72 -10.81 -13.85
N ASN A 72 -3.04 -10.91 -13.70
CA ASN A 72 -3.78 -12.17 -13.86
C ASN A 72 -3.68 -12.73 -15.29
N GLU A 73 -3.60 -11.86 -16.28
CA GLU A 73 -3.42 -12.27 -17.68
C GLU A 73 -1.97 -12.68 -18.02
N ASN A 74 -1.01 -12.31 -17.20
CA ASN A 74 0.40 -12.56 -17.44
C ASN A 74 0.77 -14.04 -17.31
N GLY A 75 1.66 -14.52 -18.19
CA GLY A 75 2.10 -15.92 -18.21
C GLY A 75 2.75 -16.39 -16.91
N LEU A 76 3.47 -15.53 -16.16
CA LEU A 76 4.08 -15.89 -14.88
C LEU A 76 3.02 -16.24 -13.84
N PHE A 77 1.97 -15.40 -13.72
CA PHE A 77 0.87 -15.63 -12.80
C PHE A 77 0.08 -16.89 -13.18
N LYS A 78 -0.23 -17.07 -14.47
CA LYS A 78 -0.93 -18.27 -14.96
C LYS A 78 -0.15 -19.56 -14.72
N GLN A 79 1.14 -19.58 -15.00
CA GLN A 79 2.01 -20.75 -14.77
C GLN A 79 2.12 -21.09 -13.27
N ALA A 80 2.19 -20.08 -12.41
CA ALA A 80 2.23 -20.24 -10.96
C ALA A 80 0.84 -20.53 -10.34
N LYS A 81 -0.24 -20.49 -11.14
CA LYS A 81 -1.63 -20.61 -10.68
C LYS A 81 -2.00 -19.58 -9.60
N ILE A 82 -1.42 -18.38 -9.73
CA ILE A 82 -1.72 -17.25 -8.86
C ILE A 82 -2.82 -16.42 -9.52
N GLU A 83 -3.89 -16.18 -8.82
CA GLU A 83 -4.98 -15.30 -9.22
C GLU A 83 -5.23 -14.27 -8.13
N LEU A 84 -5.20 -13.00 -8.50
CA LEU A 84 -5.53 -11.89 -7.62
C LEU A 84 -7.00 -11.54 -7.84
N LYS A 85 -7.85 -11.87 -6.88
CA LYS A 85 -9.30 -11.73 -7.01
C LYS A 85 -9.77 -10.40 -6.48
N PHE A 86 -10.46 -9.64 -7.32
CA PHE A 86 -11.07 -8.38 -6.93
C PHE A 86 -12.37 -8.54 -6.16
N PHE A 87 -12.50 -7.66 -5.18
CA PHE A 87 -13.76 -7.35 -4.51
C PHE A 87 -13.99 -5.85 -4.66
N ASP A 88 -15.18 -5.46 -5.16
CA ASP A 88 -15.59 -4.07 -5.17
C ASP A 88 -15.98 -3.66 -3.75
N PHE A 89 -15.14 -2.84 -3.14
CA PHE A 89 -15.47 -2.21 -1.87
C PHE A 89 -16.21 -0.91 -2.19
N LYS A 90 -17.51 -0.94 -2.02
CA LYS A 90 -18.40 0.16 -2.44
C LYS A 90 -18.76 1.11 -1.33
N SER A 91 -18.66 0.63 -0.08
CA SER A 91 -19.13 1.43 1.05
C SER A 91 -18.14 2.50 1.46
N ASP A 92 -18.69 3.66 1.74
CA ASP A 92 -17.94 4.81 2.26
C ASP A 92 -17.65 4.70 3.77
N LEU A 93 -17.29 3.47 4.27
CA LEU A 93 -16.52 3.36 5.50
C LEU A 93 -17.23 3.08 6.82
N ASP A 94 -18.52 3.22 6.93
CA ASP A 94 -19.24 2.99 8.19
C ASP A 94 -20.64 2.41 7.94
N GLY A 95 -21.10 1.51 8.79
CA GLY A 95 -22.46 1.04 8.82
C GLY A 95 -22.67 -0.40 8.33
N GLU A 96 -23.94 -0.77 8.20
CA GLU A 96 -24.32 -2.15 7.87
C GLU A 96 -23.78 -2.65 6.53
N ASP A 97 -23.60 -1.77 5.55
CA ASP A 97 -23.10 -2.15 4.23
C ASP A 97 -21.61 -2.46 4.26
N TYR A 98 -20.82 -1.67 5.01
CA TYR A 98 -19.40 -1.98 5.27
C TYR A 98 -19.24 -3.36 5.93
N ASP A 99 -20.04 -3.63 6.95
CA ASP A 99 -20.03 -4.92 7.65
C ASP A 99 -20.39 -6.09 6.74
N LYS A 100 -21.39 -5.93 5.88
CA LYS A 100 -21.79 -6.94 4.89
C LYS A 100 -20.69 -7.21 3.87
N GLU A 101 -20.00 -6.16 3.40
CA GLU A 101 -18.89 -6.29 2.46
C GLU A 101 -17.70 -7.01 3.10
N LEU A 102 -17.33 -6.67 4.34
CA LEU A 102 -16.28 -7.36 5.09
C LEU A 102 -16.59 -8.85 5.30
N LEU A 103 -17.82 -9.17 5.68
CA LEU A 103 -18.26 -10.57 5.84
C LEU A 103 -18.20 -11.33 4.51
N THR A 104 -18.60 -10.68 3.40
CA THR A 104 -18.53 -11.27 2.07
C THR A 104 -17.07 -11.56 1.67
N ALA A 105 -16.17 -10.60 1.89
CA ALA A 105 -14.75 -10.75 1.63
C ALA A 105 -14.14 -11.87 2.48
N ARG A 106 -14.50 -11.94 3.77
CA ARG A 106 -14.01 -12.99 4.67
C ARG A 106 -14.48 -14.38 4.28
N ARG A 107 -15.74 -14.53 3.86
CA ARG A 107 -16.26 -15.82 3.35
C ARG A 107 -15.50 -16.26 2.11
N ALA A 108 -15.25 -15.34 1.18
CA ALA A 108 -14.47 -15.62 -0.02
C ALA A 108 -13.02 -15.98 0.31
N TYR A 109 -12.38 -15.26 1.23
CA TYR A 109 -11.04 -15.50 1.72
C TYR A 109 -10.92 -16.90 2.35
N ASN A 110 -11.79 -17.24 3.30
CA ASN A 110 -11.78 -18.53 3.98
C ASN A 110 -12.04 -19.72 3.04
N LYS A 111 -12.89 -19.53 2.01
CA LYS A 111 -13.22 -20.57 1.06
C LYS A 111 -12.12 -20.87 0.05
N GLU A 112 -11.44 -19.83 -0.40
CA GLU A 112 -10.53 -19.92 -1.53
C GLU A 112 -9.05 -19.82 -1.13
N ASN A 113 -8.77 -19.40 0.12
CA ASN A 113 -7.40 -19.17 0.65
C ASN A 113 -6.53 -18.33 -0.31
N LYS A 114 -7.10 -17.24 -0.82
CA LYS A 114 -6.48 -16.38 -1.84
C LYS A 114 -6.36 -14.95 -1.37
N THR A 115 -5.34 -14.27 -1.88
CA THR A 115 -5.16 -12.83 -1.68
C THR A 115 -6.38 -12.06 -2.19
N ILE A 116 -6.94 -11.22 -1.32
CA ILE A 116 -8.09 -10.37 -1.65
C ILE A 116 -7.57 -9.03 -2.15
N CYS A 117 -8.06 -8.58 -3.32
CA CYS A 117 -7.74 -7.27 -3.85
C CYS A 117 -8.95 -6.34 -3.75
N PHE A 118 -8.76 -5.16 -3.16
CA PHE A 118 -9.77 -4.12 -3.11
C PHE A 118 -9.37 -2.94 -3.97
N LYS A 119 -10.34 -2.44 -4.72
CA LYS A 119 -10.24 -1.17 -5.43
C LYS A 119 -10.78 -0.06 -4.56
N GLN A 120 -9.96 0.93 -4.25
CA GLN A 120 -10.36 2.08 -3.46
C GLN A 120 -10.51 3.32 -4.32
N VAL A 121 -11.68 3.93 -4.28
CA VAL A 121 -11.92 5.23 -4.90
C VAL A 121 -11.53 6.32 -3.90
N PHE A 122 -10.76 7.31 -4.36
CA PHE A 122 -10.31 8.44 -3.54
C PHE A 122 -11.38 9.54 -3.47
N ALA A 123 -12.52 9.24 -2.85
CA ALA A 123 -13.51 10.24 -2.48
C ALA A 123 -12.96 11.16 -1.36
N SER A 124 -13.39 12.42 -1.33
CA SER A 124 -12.86 13.42 -0.38
C SER A 124 -13.03 12.99 1.08
N GLU A 125 -14.19 12.42 1.42
CA GLU A 125 -14.46 11.95 2.77
C GLU A 125 -13.63 10.74 3.14
N TRP A 126 -13.51 9.77 2.22
CA TRP A 126 -12.63 8.63 2.42
C TRP A 126 -11.18 9.07 2.63
N LEU A 127 -10.67 9.98 1.78
CA LEU A 127 -9.31 10.51 1.93
C LEU A 127 -9.10 11.14 3.30
N ARG A 128 -10.06 11.92 3.80
CA ARG A 128 -9.99 12.49 5.13
C ARG A 128 -9.89 11.39 6.19
N LYS A 129 -10.83 10.44 6.22
CA LYS A 129 -10.85 9.35 7.19
C LYS A 129 -9.61 8.46 7.13
N ALA A 130 -9.13 8.12 5.93
CA ALA A 130 -7.92 7.32 5.76
C ALA A 130 -6.65 8.03 6.26
N ASN A 131 -6.55 9.34 6.04
CA ASN A 131 -5.43 10.13 6.57
C ASN A 131 -5.51 10.29 8.08
N GLU A 132 -6.69 10.59 8.63
CA GLU A 132 -6.91 10.65 10.09
C GLU A 132 -6.57 9.31 10.75
N HIS A 133 -6.96 8.20 10.13
CA HIS A 133 -6.63 6.86 10.61
C HIS A 133 -5.12 6.59 10.59
N LEU A 134 -4.43 6.98 9.51
CA LEU A 134 -2.96 6.85 9.43
C LEU A 134 -2.29 7.72 10.51
N GLN A 135 -2.72 8.96 10.68
CA GLN A 135 -2.20 9.85 11.72
C GLN A 135 -2.39 9.23 13.12
N ALA A 136 -3.60 8.78 13.42
CA ALA A 136 -3.88 8.11 14.70
C ALA A 136 -3.02 6.85 14.89
N ALA A 137 -2.81 6.05 13.84
CA ALA A 137 -1.96 4.86 13.91
C ALA A 137 -0.49 5.21 14.22
N ILE A 138 0.02 6.32 13.69
CA ILE A 138 1.38 6.81 13.98
C ILE A 138 1.45 7.36 15.42
N ASP A 139 0.51 8.22 15.81
CA ASP A 139 0.47 8.89 17.12
C ASP A 139 0.33 7.88 18.27
N HIS A 140 -0.48 6.84 18.08
CA HIS A 140 -0.69 5.76 19.03
C HIS A 140 0.32 4.60 18.89
N LYS A 141 1.37 4.75 18.08
CA LYS A 141 2.41 3.74 17.87
C LYS A 141 1.83 2.38 17.41
N LYS A 142 0.79 2.42 16.60
CA LYS A 142 0.19 1.23 15.99
C LYS A 142 0.85 0.85 14.67
N ILE A 143 1.67 1.75 14.13
CA ILE A 143 2.46 1.51 12.93
C ILE A 143 3.95 1.73 13.22
N TRP A 144 4.76 0.77 12.80
CA TRP A 144 6.20 0.78 12.95
C TRP A 144 6.89 0.82 11.59
N PHE A 145 8.14 1.26 11.59
CA PHE A 145 8.94 1.34 10.38
C PHE A 145 10.18 0.46 10.58
N ALA A 146 10.30 -0.62 9.80
CA ALA A 146 11.42 -1.55 9.86
C ALA A 146 12.68 -0.93 9.22
N SER A 147 13.12 0.21 9.74
CA SER A 147 14.37 0.85 9.34
C SER A 147 15.39 0.71 10.45
N LYS A 148 16.53 0.10 10.15
CA LYS A 148 17.64 -0.06 11.09
C LYS A 148 18.56 1.15 11.10
N THR A 149 18.43 2.04 10.14
CA THR A 149 19.45 3.05 9.90
C THR A 149 19.04 4.41 10.42
N VAL A 150 19.94 4.98 11.15
CA VAL A 150 20.34 6.38 10.95
C VAL A 150 20.92 6.42 9.53
N ALA A 151 20.11 6.85 8.58
CA ALA A 151 20.40 6.77 7.16
C ALA A 151 21.85 7.12 6.84
N ASN A 152 22.53 6.26 6.10
CA ASN A 152 23.71 6.68 5.39
C ASN A 152 23.30 7.79 4.40
N PRO A 153 23.66 9.07 4.61
CA PRO A 153 23.23 10.18 3.77
C PRO A 153 23.62 9.99 2.30
N GLU A 154 24.68 9.22 2.04
CA GLU A 154 25.15 8.95 0.69
C GLU A 154 24.28 7.93 -0.05
N ALA A 155 23.80 6.88 0.63
CA ALA A 155 22.83 5.97 0.04
C ALA A 155 21.54 6.73 -0.33
N PHE A 156 21.09 7.62 0.55
CA PHE A 156 19.90 8.44 0.33
C PHE A 156 20.08 9.39 -0.87
N SER A 157 21.25 10.01 -1.05
CA SER A 157 21.53 10.89 -2.18
C SER A 157 21.55 10.13 -3.52
N ARG A 158 22.03 8.88 -3.52
CA ARG A 158 22.00 8.02 -4.71
C ARG A 158 20.57 7.68 -5.14
N PHE A 159 19.66 7.42 -4.20
CA PHE A 159 18.26 7.12 -4.50
C PHE A 159 17.42 8.34 -4.88
N SER A 160 17.72 9.52 -4.36
CA SER A 160 17.02 10.74 -4.73
C SER A 160 17.42 11.27 -6.11
N SER A 161 18.62 10.94 -6.59
CA SER A 161 19.18 11.42 -7.85
C SER A 161 19.21 10.39 -8.98
N GLN A 162 19.17 9.10 -8.69
CA GLN A 162 19.14 8.06 -9.71
C GLN A 162 17.70 7.69 -10.04
N ARG A 163 17.30 7.94 -11.28
CA ARG A 163 16.21 7.21 -11.92
C ARG A 163 16.60 5.74 -11.91
N ILE A 164 16.07 4.97 -10.98
CA ILE A 164 16.20 3.52 -11.03
C ILE A 164 15.38 3.07 -12.24
N THR A 165 16.01 2.98 -13.37
CA THR A 165 15.46 2.26 -14.53
C THR A 165 15.75 0.80 -14.27
N LEU A 166 14.70 -0.01 -14.07
CA LEU A 166 14.76 -1.47 -13.89
C LEU A 166 15.56 -2.20 -14.99
N LYS A 167 15.87 -1.54 -16.10
CA LYS A 167 16.66 -2.07 -17.21
C LYS A 167 18.11 -2.36 -16.87
N ASN A 168 18.69 -1.75 -15.85
CA ASN A 168 20.11 -1.77 -15.56
C ASN A 168 20.46 -2.26 -14.15
N ILE A 169 19.51 -2.91 -13.47
CA ILE A 169 19.85 -3.57 -12.20
C ILE A 169 20.32 -4.97 -12.58
N PRO A 170 21.64 -5.26 -12.57
CA PRO A 170 22.10 -6.63 -12.40
C PRO A 170 21.41 -7.14 -11.14
N GLU A 171 21.08 -8.43 -11.05
CA GLU A 171 20.43 -8.97 -9.86
C GLU A 171 21.10 -8.36 -8.63
N PRO A 172 20.37 -7.51 -7.85
CA PRO A 172 21.01 -6.79 -6.77
C PRO A 172 21.54 -7.80 -5.78
N THR A 173 22.72 -7.59 -5.29
CA THR A 173 23.21 -8.38 -4.17
C THR A 173 22.20 -8.26 -3.03
N ILE A 174 22.09 -9.27 -2.19
CA ILE A 174 21.16 -9.24 -1.03
C ILE A 174 21.41 -7.97 -0.19
N LEU A 175 22.65 -7.53 -0.09
CA LEU A 175 23.00 -6.31 0.65
C LEU A 175 22.41 -5.05 -0.01
N GLU A 176 22.56 -4.90 -1.32
CA GLU A 176 21.99 -3.76 -2.07
C GLU A 176 20.45 -3.74 -2.00
N PHE A 177 19.83 -4.92 -2.00
CA PHE A 177 18.37 -5.02 -1.82
C PHE A 177 17.97 -4.54 -0.42
N ILE A 178 18.66 -4.98 0.63
CA ILE A 178 18.37 -4.59 2.02
C ILE A 178 18.58 -3.07 2.20
N GLU A 179 19.66 -2.52 1.68
CA GLU A 179 19.96 -1.08 1.75
C GLU A 179 18.88 -0.27 1.00
N THR A 180 18.42 -0.76 -0.15
CA THR A 180 17.35 -0.13 -0.92
C THR A 180 16.06 -0.11 -0.13
N GLN A 181 15.69 -1.22 0.50
CA GLN A 181 14.46 -1.29 1.29
C GLN A 181 14.51 -0.39 2.52
N ASP A 182 15.63 -0.37 3.22
CA ASP A 182 15.82 0.52 4.37
C ASP A 182 15.69 1.99 3.96
N ALA A 183 16.27 2.40 2.83
CA ALA A 183 16.16 3.76 2.30
C ALA A 183 14.70 4.11 1.92
N LEU A 184 13.94 3.18 1.33
CA LEU A 184 12.54 3.41 0.96
C LEU A 184 11.62 3.50 2.18
N VAL A 185 11.82 2.66 3.19
CA VAL A 185 11.11 2.74 4.47
C VAL A 185 11.40 4.08 5.15
N TYR A 186 12.66 4.50 5.21
CA TYR A 186 13.04 5.80 5.74
C TYR A 186 12.43 6.96 4.96
N GLN A 187 12.44 6.89 3.63
CA GLN A 187 11.82 7.91 2.77
C GLN A 187 10.31 8.01 3.03
N THR A 188 9.63 6.89 3.20
CA THR A 188 8.21 6.85 3.54
C THR A 188 7.96 7.55 4.87
N LYS A 189 8.74 7.23 5.91
CA LYS A 189 8.69 7.89 7.21
C LYS A 189 8.90 9.41 7.08
N LYS A 190 9.89 9.84 6.28
CA LYS A 190 10.13 11.26 6.01
C LYS A 190 8.95 11.92 5.31
N GLN A 191 8.31 11.27 4.34
CA GLN A 191 7.12 11.81 3.68
C GLN A 191 5.98 12.02 4.67
N CYS A 192 5.80 11.13 5.65
CA CYS A 192 4.79 11.31 6.71
C CYS A 192 5.00 12.60 7.51
N THR A 193 6.24 13.03 7.73
CA THR A 193 6.54 14.27 8.46
C THR A 193 6.38 15.54 7.62
N LEU A 194 6.26 15.39 6.30
CA LEU A 194 6.16 16.53 5.37
C LEU A 194 4.72 16.85 4.96
N VAL A 195 3.78 15.93 5.17
CA VAL A 195 2.38 16.15 4.81
C VAL A 195 1.73 17.10 5.81
N GLU A 196 1.16 18.18 5.30
CA GLU A 196 0.42 19.19 6.06
C GLU A 196 -1.08 18.97 5.94
N VAL A 197 -1.79 19.20 7.03
CA VAL A 197 -3.24 19.27 7.04
C VAL A 197 -3.67 20.71 6.83
N LYS A 198 -4.45 20.97 5.79
CA LYS A 198 -5.00 22.31 5.50
C LYS A 198 -6.51 22.23 5.48
N THR A 199 -7.14 23.13 6.21
CA THR A 199 -8.60 23.29 6.17
C THR A 199 -8.95 24.35 5.14
N THR A 200 -9.78 23.99 4.17
CA THR A 200 -10.30 24.95 3.18
C THR A 200 -11.32 25.88 3.82
N ALA A 201 -11.63 26.98 3.15
CA ALA A 201 -12.67 27.92 3.59
C ALA A 201 -14.05 27.26 3.77
N ARG A 202 -14.28 26.10 3.16
CA ARG A 202 -15.52 25.33 3.29
C ARG A 202 -15.44 24.26 4.40
N GLY A 203 -14.39 24.26 5.23
CA GLY A 203 -14.20 23.28 6.31
C GLY A 203 -13.65 21.92 5.86
N THR A 204 -13.40 21.70 4.57
CA THR A 204 -12.84 20.45 4.09
C THR A 204 -11.35 20.37 4.38
N GLN A 205 -10.90 19.29 5.00
CA GLN A 205 -9.48 19.03 5.23
C GLN A 205 -8.82 18.43 3.98
N THR A 206 -7.64 18.90 3.69
CA THR A 206 -6.76 18.37 2.63
C THR A 206 -5.41 18.01 3.23
N PHE A 207 -4.88 16.87 2.81
CA PHE A 207 -3.59 16.34 3.25
C PHE A 207 -2.61 16.39 2.09
N ASP A 208 -1.66 17.32 2.16
CA ASP A 208 -0.78 17.55 1.02
C ASP A 208 0.59 18.08 1.44
N LEU A 209 1.54 18.04 0.51
CA LEU A 209 2.86 18.62 0.72
C LEU A 209 2.78 20.16 0.72
N PRO A 210 3.66 20.84 1.48
CA PRO A 210 3.83 22.28 1.42
C PRO A 210 4.03 22.78 -0.01
N GLN A 211 3.46 23.92 -0.34
CA GLN A 211 3.50 24.50 -1.69
C GLN A 211 4.94 24.72 -2.20
N HIS A 212 5.85 25.14 -1.34
CA HIS A 212 7.25 25.36 -1.71
C HIS A 212 7.98 24.09 -2.12
N LEU A 213 7.58 22.93 -1.57
CA LEU A 213 8.13 21.63 -1.94
C LEU A 213 7.59 21.11 -3.28
N LYS A 214 6.39 21.54 -3.67
CA LYS A 214 5.75 21.13 -4.93
C LYS A 214 6.24 21.92 -6.14
N ARG A 215 6.69 23.17 -5.95
CA ARG A 215 7.03 24.12 -7.03
C ARG A 215 8.37 23.83 -7.69
N SER A 216 9.18 22.92 -7.18
CA SER A 216 10.41 22.53 -7.85
C SER A 216 10.10 21.84 -9.18
N THR A 217 10.60 22.40 -10.29
CA THR A 217 10.44 21.85 -11.65
C THR A 217 11.43 20.73 -11.95
N SER A 218 12.32 20.41 -11.02
CA SER A 218 13.39 19.46 -11.19
C SER A 218 13.08 18.07 -10.59
N ALA A 219 13.99 17.13 -10.80
CA ALA A 219 13.98 15.82 -10.16
C ALA A 219 13.95 15.88 -8.61
N SER A 220 14.20 17.06 -8.03
CA SER A 220 14.13 17.35 -6.60
C SER A 220 12.73 17.68 -6.08
N ARG A 221 11.70 17.71 -6.96
CA ARG A 221 10.32 17.92 -6.52
C ARG A 221 9.93 16.88 -5.47
N ALA A 222 9.52 17.37 -4.31
CA ALA A 222 9.02 16.47 -3.26
C ALA A 222 7.74 15.77 -3.73
N ARG A 223 7.64 14.48 -3.43
CA ARG A 223 6.53 13.61 -3.79
C ARG A 223 5.94 12.99 -2.53
N LYS A 224 4.69 12.56 -2.61
CA LYS A 224 4.00 11.88 -1.52
C LYS A 224 3.51 10.48 -1.91
N ASP A 225 4.06 9.90 -2.98
CA ASP A 225 3.59 8.59 -3.47
C ASP A 225 3.75 7.49 -2.40
N ASN A 226 4.87 7.47 -1.69
CA ASN A 226 5.09 6.50 -0.61
C ASN A 226 4.15 6.74 0.59
N TYR A 227 3.87 8.02 0.92
CA TYR A 227 2.87 8.35 1.93
C TYR A 227 1.48 7.84 1.51
N THR A 228 1.10 8.06 0.25
CA THR A 228 -0.20 7.61 -0.28
C THR A 228 -0.32 6.09 -0.24
N THR A 229 0.73 5.36 -0.62
CA THR A 229 0.71 3.88 -0.54
C THR A 229 0.71 3.37 0.89
N LEU A 230 1.39 4.05 1.81
CA LEU A 230 1.32 3.72 3.24
C LEU A 230 -0.09 3.97 3.80
N MET A 231 -0.73 5.07 3.40
CA MET A 231 -2.12 5.36 3.79
C MET A 231 -3.07 4.25 3.31
N LEU A 232 -2.92 3.81 2.05
CA LEU A 232 -3.69 2.69 1.50
C LEU A 232 -3.41 1.39 2.25
N ALA A 233 -2.14 1.06 2.53
CA ALA A 233 -1.76 -0.14 3.25
C ALA A 233 -2.27 -0.14 4.70
N ASN A 234 -2.20 1.00 5.38
CA ASN A 234 -2.77 1.15 6.73
C ASN A 234 -4.29 1.03 6.74
N TRP A 235 -4.95 1.50 5.68
CA TRP A 235 -6.38 1.28 5.49
C TRP A 235 -6.70 -0.20 5.24
N ALA A 236 -5.90 -0.89 4.43
CA ALA A 236 -6.00 -2.33 4.23
C ALA A 236 -5.85 -3.09 5.55
N ALA A 237 -4.88 -2.72 6.38
CA ALA A 237 -4.68 -3.30 7.70
C ALA A 237 -5.91 -3.13 8.60
N LYS A 238 -6.52 -1.93 8.61
CA LYS A 238 -7.80 -1.70 9.31
C LYS A 238 -8.88 -2.66 8.82
N CYS A 239 -9.11 -2.71 7.50
CA CYS A 239 -10.11 -3.60 6.91
C CYS A 239 -9.85 -5.07 7.26
N TYR A 240 -8.60 -5.50 7.25
CA TYR A 240 -8.21 -6.85 7.63
C TYR A 240 -8.54 -7.13 9.10
N PHE A 241 -8.13 -6.27 10.02
CA PHE A 241 -8.42 -6.45 11.45
C PHE A 241 -9.93 -6.43 11.73
N ASP A 242 -10.68 -5.54 11.09
CA ASP A 242 -12.14 -5.49 11.21
C ASP A 242 -12.79 -6.77 10.66
N MET A 243 -12.32 -7.24 9.50
CA MET A 243 -12.78 -8.49 8.89
C MET A 243 -12.52 -9.68 9.81
N MET A 244 -11.34 -9.77 10.41
CA MET A 244 -10.97 -10.90 11.29
C MET A 244 -11.67 -10.83 12.64
N ALA A 245 -12.08 -9.67 13.11
CA ALA A 245 -12.83 -9.50 14.35
C ALA A 245 -14.30 -9.96 14.24
N LYS A 246 -14.87 -10.03 13.02
CA LYS A 246 -16.27 -10.45 12.84
C LYS A 246 -16.43 -11.95 13.05
N PRO A 247 -17.45 -12.42 13.79
CA PRO A 247 -17.74 -13.85 13.90
C PRO A 247 -18.15 -14.42 12.53
N ILE A 248 -17.66 -15.62 12.22
CA ILE A 248 -18.18 -16.36 11.07
C ILE A 248 -19.43 -17.07 11.57
N GLU A 249 -20.58 -16.65 11.12
CA GLU A 249 -21.82 -17.42 11.25
C GLU A 249 -21.77 -18.54 10.23
N ASP A 250 -21.51 -19.75 10.68
CA ASP A 250 -21.77 -20.92 9.85
C ASP A 250 -23.28 -21.00 9.59
N ASN A 251 -23.65 -21.21 8.32
CA ASN A 251 -25.04 -21.41 7.91
C ASN A 251 -25.71 -22.64 8.60
N THR A 252 -25.02 -23.34 9.48
CA THR A 252 -25.50 -24.45 10.30
C THR A 252 -26.11 -23.99 11.64
N GLY A 253 -26.13 -22.67 11.92
CA GLY A 253 -26.66 -22.14 13.18
C GLY A 253 -25.80 -22.47 14.42
N THR A 254 -24.64 -23.07 14.25
CA THR A 254 -23.73 -23.39 15.35
C THR A 254 -22.66 -22.31 15.46
N PHE A 255 -22.72 -21.56 16.55
CA PHE A 255 -21.65 -20.62 16.92
C PHE A 255 -20.42 -21.44 17.31
N VAL A 256 -19.37 -21.34 16.51
CA VAL A 256 -18.04 -21.89 16.87
C VAL A 256 -17.19 -20.74 17.40
N PRO A 257 -17.00 -20.63 18.73
CA PRO A 257 -16.08 -19.66 19.28
C PRO A 257 -14.65 -20.03 18.86
N ARG A 258 -13.93 -19.06 18.30
CA ARG A 258 -12.49 -19.22 18.10
C ARG A 258 -11.84 -19.27 19.50
N MET A 259 -11.29 -20.40 19.87
CA MET A 259 -10.37 -20.43 21.02
C MET A 259 -9.09 -19.68 20.60
N ILE A 260 -8.79 -18.65 21.35
CA ILE A 260 -7.56 -17.86 21.27
C ILE A 260 -6.40 -18.69 21.81
#